data_16ec020dbf440e4fcede0151159effbf
#
_entry.id   16ec020dbf440e4fcede0151159effbf
#
_cell.length_a   1.000
_cell.length_b   1.000
_cell.length_c   1.000
_cell.angle_alpha   90.00
_cell.angle_beta   90.00
_cell.angle_gamma   90.00
#
_symmetry.space_group_name_H-M   'P 1'
#
loop_
_entity.id
_entity.type
_entity.pdbx_description
1 polymer ?
#
loop_
_entity_poly.entity_id
_entity_poly.type
_entity_poly.pdbx_seq_one_letter_code
_entity_poly.pdbx_strand_id
1 'polypeptide(L)'
;MTEPTTVVDYVARRILVALPDAYDEARARYEQLVPIVDLEACSSAGSWAAVLAAVEVQAPNGFMRYYRGDVTSVVAGSPSRWKATQYLMGNHTIAETMFRHDPSVMVYAPLRTLIYEDPAGRTRLAVDQPSLQFASFGDPRIAEVGVRLDALLSRLIALLGGEPPELAALRPG
;
A
#
# COMPACT_ATOMS: atom_id res chain seq x y z
N MET A 1 10.08 -0.13 36.44
CA MET A 1 9.59 1.19 36.00
C MET A 1 9.10 1.01 34.58
N THR A 2 7.85 1.29 34.30
CA THR A 2 7.30 1.33 32.94
C THR A 2 7.75 2.63 32.27
N GLU A 3 8.29 2.53 31.06
CA GLU A 3 8.59 3.71 30.24
C GLU A 3 7.29 4.49 29.95
N PRO A 4 7.33 5.82 29.91
CA PRO A 4 6.16 6.63 29.59
C PRO A 4 5.69 6.38 28.15
N THR A 5 4.38 6.45 27.91
CA THR A 5 3.81 6.41 26.56
C THR A 5 4.30 7.60 25.75
N THR A 6 4.86 7.32 24.56
CA THR A 6 5.26 8.36 23.59
C THR A 6 4.16 8.54 22.56
N VAL A 7 3.82 9.79 22.23
CA VAL A 7 2.88 10.16 21.17
C VAL A 7 3.67 10.85 20.06
N VAL A 8 3.46 10.42 18.81
CA VAL A 8 4.09 11.01 17.64
C VAL A 8 3.01 11.59 16.74
N ASP A 9 3.02 12.91 16.57
CA ASP A 9 2.18 13.60 15.60
C ASP A 9 2.89 13.68 14.25
N TYR A 10 2.17 13.43 13.14
CA TYR A 10 2.71 13.55 11.80
C TYR A 10 1.65 13.98 10.80
N VAL A 11 2.09 14.56 9.67
CA VAL A 11 1.21 14.97 8.57
C VAL A 11 0.94 13.77 7.67
N ALA A 12 -0.32 13.38 7.51
CA ALA A 12 -0.76 12.39 6.53
C ALA A 12 -1.43 13.08 5.33
N ARG A 13 -1.23 12.52 4.14
CA ARG A 13 -1.93 12.95 2.92
C ARG A 13 -2.62 11.76 2.30
N ARG A 14 -3.95 11.85 2.18
CA ARG A 14 -4.75 10.86 1.45
C ARG A 14 -4.81 11.22 -0.02
N ILE A 15 -4.47 10.28 -0.87
CA ILE A 15 -4.53 10.36 -2.33
C ILE A 15 -5.84 9.70 -2.76
N LEU A 16 -6.65 10.41 -3.53
CA LEU A 16 -7.91 9.92 -4.11
C LEU A 16 -7.81 10.02 -5.63
N VAL A 17 -7.70 8.88 -6.29
CA VAL A 17 -7.52 8.80 -7.74
C VAL A 17 -8.82 8.37 -8.41
N ALA A 18 -9.25 9.09 -9.45
CA ALA A 18 -10.32 8.62 -10.34
C ALA A 18 -9.76 7.52 -11.24
N LEU A 19 -10.46 6.39 -11.32
CA LEU A 19 -10.13 5.32 -12.24
C LEU A 19 -11.14 5.31 -13.41
N PRO A 20 -10.68 5.03 -14.65
CA PRO A 20 -11.56 5.06 -15.82
C PRO A 20 -12.51 3.86 -15.90
N ASP A 21 -12.09 2.71 -15.35
CA ASP A 21 -12.84 1.46 -15.44
C ASP A 21 -14.00 1.42 -14.43
N ALA A 22 -15.03 0.64 -14.72
CA ALA A 22 -16.06 0.29 -13.76
C ALA A 22 -15.46 -0.45 -12.55
N TYR A 23 -16.15 -0.42 -11.41
CA TYR A 23 -15.65 -0.96 -10.14
C TYR A 23 -15.09 -2.39 -10.23
N ASP A 24 -15.83 -3.31 -10.86
CA ASP A 24 -15.40 -4.71 -10.94
C ASP A 24 -14.20 -4.90 -11.86
N GLU A 25 -14.12 -4.13 -12.94
CA GLU A 25 -13.00 -4.13 -13.89
C GLU A 25 -11.75 -3.52 -13.28
N ALA A 26 -11.88 -2.38 -12.60
CA ALA A 26 -10.78 -1.71 -11.89
C ALA A 26 -10.20 -2.62 -10.81
N ARG A 27 -11.06 -3.30 -10.06
CA ARG A 27 -10.67 -4.29 -9.04
C ARG A 27 -9.92 -5.47 -9.66
N ALA A 28 -10.44 -6.04 -10.75
CA ALA A 28 -9.80 -7.15 -11.44
C ALA A 28 -8.42 -6.74 -12.00
N ARG A 29 -8.33 -5.54 -12.59
CA ARG A 29 -7.05 -4.97 -13.07
C ARG A 29 -6.06 -4.76 -11.92
N TYR A 30 -6.50 -4.20 -10.80
CA TYR A 30 -5.66 -4.05 -9.62
C TYR A 30 -5.11 -5.39 -9.14
N GLU A 31 -5.96 -6.43 -9.06
CA GLU A 31 -5.58 -7.76 -8.60
C GLU A 31 -4.60 -8.47 -9.55
N GLN A 32 -4.62 -8.14 -10.84
CA GLN A 32 -3.61 -8.59 -11.82
C GLN A 32 -2.28 -7.84 -11.66
N LEU A 33 -2.32 -6.52 -11.44
CA LEU A 33 -1.12 -5.69 -11.28
C LEU A 33 -0.43 -5.88 -9.94
N VAL A 34 -1.20 -6.28 -8.91
CA VAL A 34 -0.74 -6.55 -7.55
C VAL A 34 -1.10 -8.00 -7.19
N PRO A 35 -0.30 -8.99 -7.65
CA PRO A 35 -0.58 -10.40 -7.42
C PRO A 35 -0.58 -10.75 -5.95
N ILE A 36 -1.29 -11.82 -5.57
CA ILE A 36 -1.24 -12.32 -4.20
C ILE A 36 0.16 -12.85 -3.87
N VAL A 37 0.65 -12.53 -2.69
CA VAL A 37 1.94 -13.02 -2.21
C VAL A 37 1.87 -14.53 -1.94
N ASP A 38 2.88 -15.26 -2.37
CA ASP A 38 3.13 -16.64 -1.97
C ASP A 38 4.07 -16.66 -0.75
N LEU A 39 3.47 -16.58 0.43
CA LEU A 39 4.23 -16.59 1.70
C LEU A 39 4.88 -17.95 1.97
N GLU A 40 4.31 -19.05 1.48
CA GLU A 40 4.88 -20.36 1.64
C GLU A 40 6.17 -20.51 0.84
N ALA A 41 6.18 -20.09 -0.43
CA ALA A 41 7.38 -20.04 -1.24
C ALA A 41 8.46 -19.15 -0.61
N CYS A 42 8.09 -18.01 -0.03
CA CYS A 42 9.04 -17.13 0.66
C CYS A 42 9.63 -17.75 1.93
N SER A 43 8.78 -18.39 2.76
CA SER A 43 9.23 -19.01 4.03
C SER A 43 10.07 -20.26 3.82
N SER A 44 9.85 -21.00 2.73
CA SER A 44 10.58 -22.22 2.35
C SER A 44 11.83 -21.98 1.50
N ALA A 45 12.14 -20.73 1.14
CA ALA A 45 13.21 -20.38 0.20
C ALA A 45 14.64 -20.72 0.70
N GLY A 46 14.83 -20.98 1.98
CA GLY A 46 16.09 -21.45 2.58
C GLY A 46 17.19 -20.38 2.70
N SER A 47 17.10 -19.25 2.01
CA SER A 47 18.04 -18.13 2.13
C SER A 47 17.37 -16.81 1.76
N TRP A 48 17.91 -15.69 2.28
CA TRP A 48 17.42 -14.35 1.92
C TRP A 48 17.61 -14.06 0.44
N ALA A 49 18.69 -14.51 -0.18
CA ALA A 49 18.93 -14.34 -1.61
C ALA A 49 17.83 -15.04 -2.46
N ALA A 50 17.39 -16.23 -2.05
CA ALA A 50 16.29 -16.93 -2.70
C ALA A 50 14.94 -16.22 -2.50
N VAL A 51 14.70 -15.62 -1.31
CA VAL A 51 13.51 -14.78 -1.09
C VAL A 51 13.51 -13.57 -2.02
N LEU A 52 14.64 -12.86 -2.16
CA LEU A 52 14.76 -11.72 -3.07
C LEU A 52 14.43 -12.12 -4.52
N ALA A 53 14.99 -13.24 -5.02
CA ALA A 53 14.71 -13.74 -6.35
C ALA A 53 13.24 -14.14 -6.55
N ALA A 54 12.63 -14.78 -5.57
CA ALA A 54 11.20 -15.15 -5.61
C ALA A 54 10.30 -13.91 -5.67
N VAL A 55 10.58 -12.88 -4.87
CA VAL A 55 9.80 -11.64 -4.83
C VAL A 55 9.95 -10.84 -6.12
N GLU A 56 11.11 -10.84 -6.76
CA GLU A 56 11.30 -10.16 -8.04
C GLU A 56 10.33 -10.70 -9.11
N VAL A 57 10.06 -12.00 -9.10
CA VAL A 57 9.07 -12.64 -10.00
C VAL A 57 7.63 -12.37 -9.54
N GLN A 58 7.37 -12.42 -8.23
CA GLN A 58 6.02 -12.26 -7.66
C GLN A 58 5.51 -10.82 -7.70
N ALA A 59 6.40 -9.83 -7.68
CA ALA A 59 6.08 -8.40 -7.62
C ALA A 59 6.47 -7.65 -8.90
N PRO A 60 5.91 -7.95 -10.08
CA PRO A 60 6.32 -7.39 -11.37
C PRO A 60 6.18 -5.85 -11.41
N ASN A 61 5.30 -5.28 -10.59
CA ASN A 61 5.09 -3.84 -10.45
C ASN A 61 5.57 -3.30 -9.09
N GLY A 62 6.41 -4.07 -8.37
CA GLY A 62 6.98 -3.70 -7.08
C GLY A 62 6.11 -4.02 -5.87
N PHE A 63 4.85 -4.40 -6.05
CA PHE A 63 3.91 -4.73 -4.98
C PHE A 63 3.30 -6.12 -5.13
N MET A 64 2.99 -6.72 -3.99
CA MET A 64 2.18 -7.93 -3.82
C MET A 64 1.02 -7.64 -2.88
N ARG A 65 -0.04 -8.41 -2.98
CA ARG A 65 -1.22 -8.31 -2.14
C ARG A 65 -1.16 -9.33 -1.01
N TYR A 66 -1.25 -8.84 0.23
CA TYR A 66 -1.26 -9.66 1.45
C TYR A 66 -2.67 -9.93 1.97
N TYR A 67 -3.61 -9.06 1.65
CA TYR A 67 -5.00 -9.16 2.10
C TYR A 67 -5.95 -8.55 1.07
N ARG A 68 -7.14 -9.12 0.98
CA ARG A 68 -8.30 -8.61 0.26
C ARG A 68 -9.54 -8.77 1.13
N GLY A 69 -10.20 -7.67 1.43
CA GLY A 69 -11.47 -7.63 2.16
C GLY A 69 -12.57 -7.02 1.32
N ASP A 70 -13.59 -7.81 0.98
CA ASP A 70 -14.79 -7.32 0.31
C ASP A 70 -15.72 -6.69 1.35
N VAL A 71 -15.59 -5.37 1.52
CA VAL A 71 -16.39 -4.60 2.49
C VAL A 71 -17.87 -4.64 2.14
N THR A 72 -18.21 -4.66 0.84
CA THR A 72 -19.60 -4.76 0.36
C THR A 72 -20.29 -5.99 0.92
N SER A 73 -19.62 -7.15 0.87
CA SER A 73 -20.15 -8.41 1.40
C SER A 73 -20.28 -8.39 2.93
N VAL A 74 -19.31 -7.79 3.62
CA VAL A 74 -19.31 -7.73 5.10
C VAL A 74 -20.48 -6.89 5.63
N VAL A 75 -20.87 -5.83 4.92
CA VAL A 75 -21.98 -4.96 5.31
C VAL A 75 -23.30 -5.31 4.59
N ALA A 76 -23.36 -6.47 3.95
CA ALA A 76 -24.57 -6.93 3.27
C ALA A 76 -25.76 -6.98 4.23
N GLY A 77 -26.94 -6.48 3.79
CA GLY A 77 -28.14 -6.38 4.63
C GLY A 77 -28.24 -5.10 5.44
N SER A 78 -27.17 -4.28 5.53
CA SER A 78 -27.26 -2.92 6.08
C SER A 78 -27.98 -1.97 5.10
N PRO A 79 -28.35 -0.75 5.53
CA PRO A 79 -28.88 0.27 4.62
C PRO A 79 -27.85 0.80 3.61
N SER A 80 -26.57 0.47 3.78
CA SER A 80 -25.48 0.88 2.90
C SER A 80 -25.59 0.22 1.51
N ARG A 81 -25.25 0.97 0.46
CA ARG A 81 -25.25 0.48 -0.94
C ARG A 81 -23.89 0.69 -1.61
N TRP A 82 -22.88 1.04 -0.84
CA TRP A 82 -21.55 1.32 -1.35
C TRP A 82 -20.82 0.04 -1.78
N LYS A 83 -20.11 0.10 -2.88
CA LYS A 83 -19.15 -0.93 -3.28
C LYS A 83 -17.76 -0.52 -2.82
N ALA A 84 -17.09 -1.41 -2.11
CA ALA A 84 -15.73 -1.18 -1.62
C ALA A 84 -14.97 -2.48 -1.40
N THR A 85 -13.72 -2.54 -1.86
CA THR A 85 -12.77 -3.61 -1.54
C THR A 85 -11.49 -3.00 -0.98
N GLN A 86 -11.14 -3.44 0.21
CA GLN A 86 -9.91 -3.06 0.90
C GLN A 86 -8.80 -4.06 0.61
N TYR A 87 -7.59 -3.56 0.45
CA TYR A 87 -6.39 -4.38 0.27
C TYR A 87 -5.28 -3.93 1.20
N LEU A 88 -4.42 -4.89 1.54
CA LEU A 88 -3.08 -4.63 2.06
C LEU A 88 -2.09 -5.00 0.96
N MET A 89 -1.38 -4.02 0.42
CA MET A 89 -0.36 -4.22 -0.59
C MET A 89 1.01 -3.81 -0.08
N GLY A 90 2.04 -4.52 -0.49
CA GLY A 90 3.39 -4.20 -0.06
C GLY A 90 4.43 -5.08 -0.75
N ASN A 91 5.64 -4.98 -0.23
CA ASN A 91 6.75 -5.82 -0.63
C ASN A 91 7.65 -6.02 0.59
N HIS A 92 7.67 -7.25 1.12
CA HIS A 92 8.41 -7.53 2.36
C HIS A 92 9.93 -7.40 2.21
N THR A 93 10.47 -7.48 0.98
CA THR A 93 11.90 -7.24 0.76
C THR A 93 12.23 -5.74 0.79
N ILE A 94 11.30 -4.89 0.37
CA ILE A 94 11.41 -3.44 0.55
C ILE A 94 11.17 -3.08 2.02
N ALA A 95 10.14 -3.65 2.66
CA ALA A 95 9.83 -3.40 4.07
C ALA A 95 10.99 -3.79 4.98
N GLU A 96 11.72 -4.86 4.68
CA GLU A 96 12.89 -5.31 5.44
C GLU A 96 13.98 -4.24 5.49
N THR A 97 14.18 -3.46 4.44
CA THR A 97 15.18 -2.38 4.42
C THR A 97 14.88 -1.25 5.42
N MET A 98 13.63 -1.12 5.86
CA MET A 98 13.20 -0.22 6.94
C MET A 98 13.18 -0.96 8.30
N PHE A 99 12.62 -2.18 8.32
CA PHE A 99 12.44 -3.01 9.49
C PHE A 99 13.74 -3.25 10.25
N ARG A 100 14.87 -3.42 9.55
CA ARG A 100 16.21 -3.58 10.18
C ARG A 100 16.65 -2.36 10.99
N HIS A 101 16.04 -1.20 10.78
CA HIS A 101 16.35 0.05 11.49
C HIS A 101 15.33 0.34 12.59
N ASP A 102 14.05 0.09 12.31
CA ASP A 102 12.97 0.25 13.29
C ASP A 102 11.83 -0.74 12.97
N PRO A 103 11.59 -1.76 13.80
CA PRO A 103 10.53 -2.74 13.54
C PRO A 103 9.12 -2.14 13.62
N SER A 104 8.93 -0.97 14.24
CA SER A 104 7.64 -0.31 14.36
C SER A 104 7.11 0.24 13.02
N VAL A 105 7.96 0.31 11.96
CA VAL A 105 7.54 0.64 10.59
C VAL A 105 6.43 -0.28 10.07
N MET A 106 6.33 -1.49 10.64
CA MET A 106 5.32 -2.46 10.26
C MET A 106 3.88 -2.03 10.60
N VAL A 107 3.68 -0.95 11.33
CA VAL A 107 2.35 -0.34 11.52
C VAL A 107 1.79 0.21 10.21
N TYR A 108 2.65 0.60 9.26
CA TYR A 108 2.29 1.10 7.93
C TYR A 108 2.64 0.14 6.77
N ALA A 109 3.26 -0.99 7.06
CA ALA A 109 3.62 -2.00 6.05
C ALA A 109 2.94 -3.34 6.39
N PRO A 110 2.06 -3.88 5.52
CA PRO A 110 1.72 -3.40 4.16
C PRO A 110 0.89 -2.11 4.11
N LEU A 111 0.96 -1.40 2.98
CA LEU A 111 0.15 -0.21 2.71
C LEU A 111 -1.33 -0.59 2.58
N ARG A 112 -2.21 0.22 3.18
CA ARG A 112 -3.66 0.05 3.03
C ARG A 112 -4.14 0.79 1.79
N THR A 113 -4.85 0.09 0.89
CA THR A 113 -5.50 0.67 -0.29
C THR A 113 -6.97 0.30 -0.32
N LEU A 114 -7.77 1.12 -0.97
CA LEU A 114 -9.20 0.91 -1.12
C LEU A 114 -9.61 1.22 -2.56
N ILE A 115 -10.32 0.29 -3.22
CA ILE A 115 -11.07 0.57 -4.45
C ILE A 115 -12.54 0.65 -4.07
N TYR A 116 -13.21 1.72 -4.49
CA TYR A 116 -14.60 1.97 -4.13
C TYR A 116 -15.34 2.79 -5.18
N GLU A 117 -16.68 2.74 -5.14
CA GLU A 117 -17.53 3.68 -5.88
C GLU A 117 -17.84 4.91 -5.02
N ASP A 118 -17.65 6.11 -5.55
CA ASP A 118 -18.04 7.36 -4.90
C ASP A 118 -19.57 7.59 -5.04
N PRO A 119 -20.15 8.60 -4.35
CA PRO A 119 -21.60 8.88 -4.44
C PRO A 119 -22.13 9.16 -5.84
N ALA A 120 -21.28 9.48 -6.79
CA ALA A 120 -21.62 9.68 -8.20
C ALA A 120 -21.47 8.39 -9.06
N GLY A 121 -21.19 7.24 -8.43
CA GLY A 121 -20.97 5.97 -9.10
C GLY A 121 -19.63 5.86 -9.84
N ARG A 122 -18.68 6.74 -9.54
CA ARG A 122 -17.35 6.72 -10.17
C ARG A 122 -16.37 5.87 -9.34
N THR A 123 -15.59 5.07 -10.03
CA THR A 123 -14.57 4.24 -9.37
C THR A 123 -13.39 5.08 -8.91
N ARG A 124 -12.95 4.86 -7.68
CA ARG A 124 -11.85 5.54 -7.01
C ARG A 124 -10.87 4.56 -6.40
N LEU A 125 -9.58 4.94 -6.43
CA LEU A 125 -8.54 4.37 -5.58
C LEU A 125 -8.25 5.36 -4.45
N ALA A 126 -8.18 4.88 -3.21
CA ALA A 126 -7.72 5.65 -2.06
C ALA A 126 -6.50 4.98 -1.42
N VAL A 127 -5.50 5.78 -1.08
CA VAL A 127 -4.28 5.34 -0.40
C VAL A 127 -3.65 6.54 0.30
N ASP A 128 -3.00 6.33 1.45
CA ASP A 128 -2.21 7.38 2.09
C ASP A 128 -0.80 7.42 1.48
N GLN A 129 -0.23 8.64 1.36
CA GLN A 129 1.09 8.84 0.77
C GLN A 129 2.17 8.15 1.61
N PRO A 130 2.91 7.15 1.08
CA PRO A 130 3.89 6.38 1.83
C PRO A 130 5.02 7.23 2.43
N SER A 131 5.58 8.18 1.67
CA SER A 131 6.71 8.98 2.14
C SER A 131 6.41 9.78 3.40
N LEU A 132 5.17 10.24 3.59
CA LEU A 132 4.78 10.96 4.81
C LEU A 132 4.64 10.04 6.01
N GLN A 133 4.12 8.83 5.82
CA GLN A 133 4.03 7.82 6.87
C GLN A 133 5.43 7.43 7.36
N PHE A 134 6.34 7.11 6.44
CA PHE A 134 7.67 6.64 6.79
C PHE A 134 8.62 7.76 7.23
N ALA A 135 8.45 9.00 6.78
CA ALA A 135 9.18 10.15 7.32
C ALA A 135 8.87 10.42 8.81
N SER A 136 7.69 9.99 9.30
CA SER A 136 7.29 10.17 10.70
C SER A 136 8.19 9.43 11.71
N PHE A 137 9.00 8.47 11.25
CA PHE A 137 9.96 7.73 12.10
C PHE A 137 11.25 8.52 12.38
N GLY A 138 11.49 9.66 11.69
CA GLY A 138 12.64 10.51 11.92
C GLY A 138 14.00 9.93 11.46
N ASP A 139 14.00 8.74 10.86
CA ASP A 139 15.20 8.12 10.29
C ASP A 139 15.27 8.39 8.78
N PRO A 140 16.31 9.06 8.27
CA PRO A 140 16.44 9.39 6.85
C PRO A 140 16.49 8.14 5.95
N ARG A 141 16.98 7.00 6.43
CA ARG A 141 17.04 5.74 5.68
C ARG A 141 15.63 5.17 5.48
N ILE A 142 14.76 5.31 6.48
CA ILE A 142 13.34 4.91 6.40
C ILE A 142 12.58 5.88 5.48
N ALA A 143 12.82 7.20 5.62
CA ALA A 143 12.18 8.22 4.80
C ALA A 143 12.50 8.06 3.30
N GLU A 144 13.74 7.70 2.95
CA GLU A 144 14.16 7.44 1.56
C GLU A 144 13.38 6.27 0.93
N VAL A 145 13.15 5.20 1.70
CA VAL A 145 12.31 4.08 1.23
C VAL A 145 10.87 4.53 1.00
N GLY A 146 10.34 5.41 1.85
CA GLY A 146 9.02 6.02 1.66
C GLY A 146 8.90 6.75 0.32
N VAL A 147 9.93 7.52 -0.06
CA VAL A 147 9.99 8.21 -1.37
C VAL A 147 10.03 7.22 -2.54
N ARG A 148 10.78 6.12 -2.39
CA ARG A 148 10.80 5.05 -3.39
C ARG A 148 9.41 4.41 -3.54
N LEU A 149 8.68 4.22 -2.44
CA LEU A 149 7.31 3.69 -2.47
C LEU A 149 6.33 4.66 -3.13
N ASP A 150 6.50 5.98 -2.98
CA ASP A 150 5.72 6.98 -3.73
C ASP A 150 5.90 6.81 -5.24
N ALA A 151 7.13 6.59 -5.71
CA ALA A 151 7.41 6.38 -7.13
C ALA A 151 6.76 5.08 -7.66
N LEU A 152 6.83 3.99 -6.89
CA LEU A 152 6.17 2.72 -7.24
C LEU A 152 4.64 2.89 -7.27
N LEU A 153 4.06 3.60 -6.30
CA LEU A 153 2.64 3.91 -6.24
C LEU A 153 2.19 4.74 -7.45
N SER A 154 2.95 5.77 -7.83
CA SER A 154 2.65 6.59 -9.00
C SER A 154 2.63 5.75 -10.29
N ARG A 155 3.56 4.81 -10.44
CA ARG A 155 3.56 3.87 -11.58
C ARG A 155 2.33 2.94 -11.56
N LEU A 156 1.96 2.42 -10.39
CA LEU A 156 0.77 1.58 -10.25
C LEU A 156 -0.51 2.35 -10.62
N ILE A 157 -0.63 3.61 -10.17
CA ILE A 157 -1.76 4.49 -10.51
C ILE A 157 -1.86 4.68 -12.03
N ALA A 158 -0.74 4.94 -12.71
CA ALA A 158 -0.71 5.06 -14.17
C ALA A 158 -1.14 3.76 -14.87
N LEU A 159 -0.68 2.61 -14.39
CA LEU A 159 -1.07 1.29 -14.92
C LEU A 159 -2.55 0.98 -14.72
N LEU A 160 -3.17 1.54 -13.68
CA LEU A 160 -4.62 1.48 -13.43
C LEU A 160 -5.41 2.47 -14.31
N GLY A 161 -4.74 3.27 -15.14
CA GLY A 161 -5.35 4.29 -15.98
C GLY A 161 -5.72 5.58 -15.24
N GLY A 162 -5.31 5.72 -13.98
CA GLY A 162 -5.45 6.94 -13.21
C GLY A 162 -4.34 7.95 -13.50
N GLU A 163 -4.56 9.19 -13.11
CA GLU A 163 -3.54 10.26 -13.19
C GLU A 163 -2.70 10.25 -11.90
N PRO A 164 -1.38 9.99 -11.98
CA PRO A 164 -0.53 10.04 -10.81
C PRO A 164 -0.46 11.46 -10.24
N PRO A 165 -0.59 11.63 -8.92
CA PRO A 165 -0.43 12.94 -8.29
C PRO A 165 1.05 13.38 -8.30
N GLU A 166 1.28 14.69 -8.31
CA GLU A 166 2.60 15.23 -8.00
C GLU A 166 2.88 15.06 -6.49
N LEU A 167 3.64 14.02 -6.16
CA LEU A 167 4.02 13.72 -4.79
C LEU A 167 5.31 14.48 -4.43
N ALA A 168 5.19 15.79 -4.16
CA ALA A 168 6.29 16.52 -3.56
C ALA A 168 6.52 16.02 -2.14
N ALA A 169 7.75 15.62 -1.82
CA ALA A 169 8.16 15.41 -0.44
C ALA A 169 7.93 16.73 0.32
N LEU A 170 7.18 16.68 1.43
CA LEU A 170 7.14 17.82 2.35
C LEU A 170 8.58 18.00 2.87
N ARG A 171 9.17 19.15 2.60
CA ARG A 171 10.45 19.50 3.24
C ARG A 171 10.18 19.59 4.73
N PRO A 172 10.97 18.92 5.59
CA PRO A 172 10.90 19.19 7.02
C PRO A 172 11.16 20.68 7.22
N GLY A 173 10.20 21.34 7.88
CA GLY A 173 10.33 22.74 8.30
C GLY A 173 11.31 22.88 9.46
#